data_b875e776d5560f4ebce4a2236bf7a9d4
#
_entry.id   b875e776d5560f4ebce4a2236bf7a9d4
#
_cell.length_a   1.000
_cell.length_b   1.000
_cell.length_c   1.000
_cell.angle_alpha   90.00
_cell.angle_beta   90.00
_cell.angle_gamma   90.00
#
_symmetry.space_group_name_H-M   'P 1'
#
loop_
_entity.id
_entity.type
_entity.pdbx_description
1 polymer ?
#
loop_
_entity_poly.entity_id
_entity_poly.type
_entity_poly.pdbx_seq_one_letter_code
_entity_poly.pdbx_strand_id
1 'polypeptide(L)'
;MTTDTTAYDVLRAYDFDTLQREIYSKTAADVQRALAAPHRTIADFMALVSPAAVPYLEEMAREAHRLTVERFGHTIQLYIPLYLSNVCSNSCVYCGFSVENKIRRRQLTLSEIDREVEAIKALGF
;
A
#
# COMPACT_ATOMS: atom_id res chain seq x y z
N MET A 1 -24.84 23.19 10.12
CA MET A 1 -23.55 23.40 9.43
C MET A 1 -22.71 22.18 9.77
N THR A 2 -22.66 21.20 8.85
CA THR A 2 -21.73 20.07 8.94
C THR A 2 -20.36 20.62 8.64
N THR A 3 -19.48 20.67 9.62
CA THR A 3 -18.05 20.93 9.42
C THR A 3 -17.53 19.79 8.56
N ASP A 4 -17.24 20.09 7.29
CA ASP A 4 -16.60 19.14 6.37
C ASP A 4 -15.19 18.85 6.92
N THR A 5 -15.05 17.76 7.66
CA THR A 5 -13.76 17.33 8.22
C THR A 5 -12.94 16.76 7.09
N THR A 6 -11.83 17.40 6.75
CA THR A 6 -10.93 16.92 5.71
C THR A 6 -10.08 15.74 6.19
N ALA A 7 -9.55 14.93 5.28
CA ALA A 7 -8.60 13.87 5.61
C ALA A 7 -7.36 14.41 6.36
N TYR A 8 -6.96 15.65 6.07
CA TYR A 8 -5.86 16.33 6.74
C TYR A 8 -6.19 16.65 8.21
N ASP A 9 -7.43 17.07 8.51
CA ASP A 9 -7.87 17.32 9.88
C ASP A 9 -7.87 16.04 10.70
N VAL A 10 -8.31 14.92 10.08
CA VAL A 10 -8.27 13.59 10.70
C VAL A 10 -6.82 13.19 11.00
N LEU A 11 -5.90 13.33 10.04
CA LEU A 11 -4.48 12.97 10.24
C LEU A 11 -3.82 13.80 11.34
N ARG A 12 -4.12 15.10 11.41
CA ARG A 12 -3.56 15.99 12.43
C ARG A 12 -4.06 15.71 13.86
N ALA A 13 -5.20 15.02 13.99
CA ALA A 13 -5.72 14.62 15.30
C ALA A 13 -4.93 13.46 15.93
N TYR A 14 -4.11 12.75 15.13
CA TYR A 14 -3.29 11.65 15.64
C TYR A 14 -1.90 12.13 16.07
N ASP A 15 -1.52 11.76 17.29
CA ASP A 15 -0.13 11.84 17.76
C ASP A 15 0.57 10.53 17.41
N PHE A 16 1.50 10.60 16.43
CA PHE A 16 2.20 9.42 15.91
C PHE A 16 3.09 8.75 16.96
N ASP A 17 3.67 9.50 17.90
CA ASP A 17 4.49 8.93 18.98
C ASP A 17 3.61 8.11 19.94
N THR A 18 2.40 8.58 20.21
CA THR A 18 1.43 7.84 21.01
C THR A 18 0.96 6.58 20.30
N LEU A 19 0.61 6.67 19.01
CA LEU A 19 0.22 5.51 18.20
C LEU A 19 1.33 4.46 18.17
N GLN A 20 2.58 4.87 17.98
CA GLN A 20 3.71 3.95 18.00
C GLN A 20 3.81 3.23 19.35
N ARG A 21 3.74 3.96 20.46
CA ARG A 21 3.77 3.34 21.81
C ARG A 21 2.63 2.36 22.03
N GLU A 22 1.42 2.70 21.57
CA GLU A 22 0.26 1.81 21.66
C GLU A 22 0.45 0.53 20.84
N ILE A 23 0.97 0.63 19.62
CA ILE A 23 1.28 -0.54 18.77
C ILE A 23 2.34 -1.43 19.47
N TYR A 24 3.40 -0.83 19.98
CA TYR A 24 4.49 -1.58 20.64
C TYR A 24 4.12 -2.15 22.01
N SER A 25 3.04 -1.64 22.64
CA SER A 25 2.52 -2.16 23.90
C SER A 25 1.60 -3.37 23.76
N LYS A 26 1.21 -3.73 22.52
CA LYS A 26 0.31 -4.87 22.27
C LYS A 26 0.97 -6.19 22.66
N THR A 27 0.16 -7.12 23.14
CA THR A 27 0.56 -8.42 23.65
C THR A 27 0.12 -9.56 22.74
N ALA A 28 0.64 -10.75 22.97
CA ALA A 28 0.21 -11.98 22.29
C ALA A 28 -1.31 -12.22 22.45
N ALA A 29 -1.87 -11.91 23.63
CA ALA A 29 -3.30 -12.04 23.87
C ALA A 29 -4.14 -11.08 23.00
N ASP A 30 -3.62 -9.86 22.75
CA ASP A 30 -4.28 -8.90 21.85
C ASP A 30 -4.27 -9.42 20.39
N VAL A 31 -3.17 -10.01 19.96
CA VAL A 31 -3.04 -10.62 18.62
C VAL A 31 -4.02 -11.79 18.45
N GLN A 32 -4.07 -12.70 19.42
CA GLN A 32 -4.99 -13.84 19.38
C GLN A 32 -6.46 -13.39 19.37
N ARG A 33 -6.81 -12.39 20.16
CA ARG A 33 -8.15 -11.79 20.15
C ARG A 33 -8.45 -11.19 18.77
N ALA A 34 -7.53 -10.45 18.18
CA ALA A 34 -7.68 -9.84 16.86
C ALA A 34 -7.84 -10.88 15.73
N LEU A 35 -7.12 -12.01 15.81
CA LEU A 35 -7.26 -13.11 14.87
C LEU A 35 -8.61 -13.80 14.98
N ALA A 36 -9.12 -13.99 16.20
CA ALA A 36 -10.40 -14.62 16.47
C ALA A 36 -11.61 -13.70 16.19
N ALA A 37 -11.41 -12.38 16.04
CA ALA A 37 -12.49 -11.42 15.87
C ALA A 37 -13.16 -11.56 14.50
N PRO A 38 -14.51 -11.72 14.44
CA PRO A 38 -15.25 -11.79 13.18
C PRO A 38 -15.26 -10.44 12.44
N HIS A 39 -15.22 -9.35 13.19
CA HIS A 39 -15.10 -7.98 12.69
C HIS A 39 -13.95 -7.28 13.39
N ARG A 40 -12.93 -6.93 12.63
CA ARG A 40 -11.71 -6.31 13.14
C ARG A 40 -11.87 -4.79 13.23
N THR A 41 -11.43 -4.24 14.36
CA THR A 41 -11.36 -2.81 14.64
C THR A 41 -9.96 -2.25 14.35
N ILE A 42 -9.80 -0.93 14.47
CA ILE A 42 -8.47 -0.29 14.40
C ILE A 42 -7.56 -0.82 15.52
N ALA A 43 -8.09 -1.05 16.73
CA ALA A 43 -7.31 -1.61 17.84
C ALA A 43 -6.81 -3.04 17.55
N ASP A 44 -7.61 -3.86 16.86
CA ASP A 44 -7.20 -5.19 16.41
C ASP A 44 -6.14 -5.09 15.31
N PHE A 45 -6.28 -4.16 14.37
CA PHE A 45 -5.24 -3.90 13.37
C PHE A 45 -3.91 -3.48 14.02
N MET A 46 -3.94 -2.60 15.02
CA MET A 46 -2.73 -2.22 15.78
C MET A 46 -2.05 -3.43 16.43
N ALA A 47 -2.82 -4.41 16.93
CA ALA A 47 -2.27 -5.65 17.47
C ALA A 47 -1.60 -6.51 16.38
N LEU A 48 -2.24 -6.63 15.20
CA LEU A 48 -1.73 -7.44 14.09
C LEU A 48 -0.47 -6.84 13.42
N VAL A 49 -0.25 -5.53 13.50
CA VAL A 49 0.99 -4.89 13.00
C VAL A 49 2.05 -4.68 14.09
N SER A 50 1.80 -5.14 15.31
CA SER A 50 2.72 -5.01 16.44
C SER A 50 3.85 -6.04 16.41
N PRO A 51 4.97 -5.81 17.11
CA PRO A 51 6.00 -6.84 17.28
C PRO A 51 5.49 -8.15 17.89
N ALA A 52 4.44 -8.10 18.72
CA ALA A 52 3.83 -9.28 19.32
C ALA A 52 3.15 -10.21 18.27
N ALA A 53 2.89 -9.71 17.05
CA ALA A 53 2.29 -10.51 15.97
C ALA A 53 3.30 -11.41 15.23
N VAL A 54 4.60 -11.20 15.38
CA VAL A 54 5.63 -11.95 14.64
C VAL A 54 5.47 -13.47 14.77
N PRO A 55 5.19 -14.07 15.95
CA PRO A 55 4.97 -15.51 16.05
C PRO A 55 3.71 -16.04 15.35
N TYR A 56 2.79 -15.15 14.97
CA TYR A 56 1.49 -15.45 14.36
C TYR A 56 1.44 -15.19 12.86
N LEU A 57 2.55 -14.85 12.21
CA LEU A 57 2.59 -14.48 10.79
C LEU A 57 2.01 -15.56 9.88
N GLU A 58 2.26 -16.83 10.16
CA GLU A 58 1.72 -17.93 9.37
C GLU A 58 0.18 -18.04 9.50
N GLU A 59 -0.36 -17.85 10.70
CA GLU A 59 -1.80 -17.83 10.94
C GLU A 59 -2.45 -16.63 10.25
N MET A 60 -1.83 -15.46 10.34
CA MET A 60 -2.26 -14.25 9.63
C MET A 60 -2.25 -14.46 8.11
N ALA A 61 -1.21 -15.09 7.57
CA ALA A 61 -1.10 -15.37 6.14
C ALA A 61 -2.20 -16.33 5.65
N ARG A 62 -2.52 -17.36 6.41
CA ARG A 62 -3.62 -18.30 6.10
C ARG A 62 -4.96 -17.60 6.09
N GLU A 63 -5.21 -16.75 7.07
CA GLU A 63 -6.48 -15.99 7.13
C GLU A 63 -6.56 -14.96 5.99
N ALA A 64 -5.47 -14.26 5.69
CA ALA A 64 -5.41 -13.34 4.56
C ALA A 64 -5.67 -14.06 3.22
N HIS A 65 -5.06 -15.26 3.05
CA HIS A 65 -5.30 -16.09 1.88
C HIS A 65 -6.76 -16.51 1.77
N ARG A 66 -7.36 -16.99 2.86
CA ARG A 66 -8.79 -17.37 2.91
C ARG A 66 -9.69 -16.21 2.47
N LEU A 67 -9.48 -15.02 3.05
CA LEU A 67 -10.24 -13.82 2.70
C LEU A 67 -10.02 -13.38 1.26
N THR A 68 -8.81 -13.51 0.75
CA THR A 68 -8.49 -13.19 -0.64
C THR A 68 -9.22 -14.11 -1.60
N VAL A 69 -9.16 -15.41 -1.37
CA VAL A 69 -9.86 -16.40 -2.20
C VAL A 69 -11.38 -16.22 -2.13
N GLU A 70 -11.92 -15.93 -0.95
CA GLU A 70 -13.36 -15.68 -0.77
C GLU A 70 -13.84 -14.47 -1.58
N ARG A 71 -13.02 -13.39 -1.64
CA ARG A 71 -13.40 -12.13 -2.29
C ARG A 71 -13.04 -12.04 -3.76
N PHE A 72 -11.92 -12.63 -4.16
CA PHE A 72 -11.32 -12.46 -5.50
C PHE A 72 -11.14 -13.77 -6.27
N GLY A 73 -11.43 -14.93 -5.63
CA GLY A 73 -11.18 -16.24 -6.20
C GLY A 73 -9.68 -16.52 -6.33
N HIS A 74 -9.33 -17.35 -7.33
CA HIS A 74 -7.95 -17.73 -7.63
C HIS A 74 -7.35 -16.90 -8.77
N THR A 75 -7.92 -15.72 -9.05
CA THR A 75 -7.45 -14.85 -10.13
C THR A 75 -6.45 -13.86 -9.62
N ILE A 76 -5.28 -13.82 -10.24
CA ILE A 76 -4.24 -12.81 -10.00
C ILE A 76 -4.06 -11.99 -11.28
N GLN A 77 -4.15 -10.67 -11.16
CA GLN A 77 -3.81 -9.75 -12.25
C GLN A 77 -2.34 -9.35 -12.11
N LEU A 78 -1.56 -9.68 -13.13
CA LEU A 78 -0.19 -9.20 -13.24
C LEU A 78 -0.17 -7.94 -14.09
N TYR A 79 0.60 -6.95 -13.69
CA TYR A 79 0.82 -5.74 -14.46
C TYR A 79 2.23 -5.23 -14.24
N ILE A 80 2.73 -4.53 -15.25
CA ILE A 80 4.01 -3.86 -15.19
C ILE A 80 3.85 -2.45 -15.78
N PRO A 81 4.35 -1.39 -15.12
CA PRO A 81 4.29 -0.05 -15.67
C PRO A 81 5.32 0.13 -16.80
N LEU A 82 4.88 0.67 -17.93
CA LEU A 82 5.76 1.09 -19.02
C LEU A 82 5.66 2.61 -19.16
N TYR A 83 6.68 3.32 -18.69
CA TYR A 83 6.74 4.77 -18.78
C TYR A 83 7.22 5.22 -20.16
N LEU A 84 6.29 5.64 -21.00
CA LEU A 84 6.58 6.13 -22.36
C LEU A 84 7.25 7.51 -22.35
N SER A 85 6.94 8.32 -21.34
CA SER A 85 7.48 9.68 -21.18
C SER A 85 7.40 10.13 -19.72
N ASN A 86 8.36 10.94 -19.28
CA ASN A 86 8.29 11.72 -18.05
C ASN A 86 8.14 13.23 -18.31
N VAL A 87 7.84 13.62 -19.54
CA VAL A 87 7.54 15.00 -19.89
C VAL A 87 6.15 15.35 -19.36
N CYS A 88 6.07 16.41 -18.56
CA CYS A 88 4.82 16.88 -17.97
C CYS A 88 4.82 18.40 -17.91
N SER A 89 3.66 19.01 -18.15
CA SER A 89 3.43 20.44 -18.03
C SER A 89 2.74 20.88 -16.74
N ASN A 90 2.32 19.90 -15.90
CA ASN A 90 1.61 20.18 -14.65
C ASN A 90 2.56 20.38 -13.48
N SER A 91 2.13 21.19 -12.49
CA SER A 91 2.85 21.52 -11.25
C SER A 91 2.26 20.81 -10.03
N CYS A 92 2.11 19.47 -10.09
CA CYS A 92 1.56 18.68 -9.00
C CYS A 92 2.57 18.57 -7.85
N VAL A 93 2.16 18.96 -6.64
CA VAL A 93 3.04 19.05 -5.45
C VAL A 93 3.62 17.71 -4.98
N TYR A 94 2.99 16.59 -5.31
CA TYR A 94 3.44 15.25 -4.88
C TYR A 94 4.16 14.46 -5.99
N CYS A 95 4.11 14.92 -7.23
CA CYS A 95 4.56 14.14 -8.37
C CYS A 95 6.02 14.45 -8.73
N GLY A 96 6.88 13.41 -8.78
CA GLY A 96 8.27 13.56 -9.20
C GLY A 96 8.44 14.09 -10.64
N PHE A 97 7.39 13.97 -11.50
CA PHE A 97 7.39 14.46 -12.86
C PHE A 97 6.84 15.88 -13.01
N SER A 98 6.51 16.57 -11.90
CA SER A 98 6.09 17.97 -11.92
C SER A 98 7.04 18.81 -12.77
N VAL A 99 6.50 19.77 -13.53
CA VAL A 99 7.27 20.65 -14.41
C VAL A 99 8.35 21.43 -13.67
N GLU A 100 8.12 21.71 -12.38
CA GLU A 100 9.03 22.47 -11.52
C GLU A 100 10.27 21.66 -11.10
N ASN A 101 10.18 20.32 -11.17
CA ASN A 101 11.29 19.46 -10.81
C ASN A 101 12.37 19.43 -11.91
N LYS A 102 13.60 19.76 -11.54
CA LYS A 102 14.76 19.74 -12.42
C LYS A 102 15.27 18.31 -12.61
N ILE A 103 14.55 17.51 -13.39
CA ILE A 103 14.90 16.13 -13.73
C ILE A 103 15.20 15.99 -15.23
N ARG A 104 15.98 14.98 -15.59
CA ARG A 104 16.18 14.64 -17.01
C ARG A 104 14.86 14.19 -17.62
N ARG A 105 14.36 14.94 -18.58
CA ARG A 105 13.16 14.61 -19.35
C ARG A 105 13.51 13.67 -20.48
N ARG A 106 12.66 12.65 -20.69
CA ARG A 106 12.80 11.68 -21.77
C ARG A 106 11.42 11.27 -22.26
N GLN A 107 11.36 11.06 -23.56
CA GLN A 107 10.26 10.40 -24.25
C GLN A 107 10.86 9.28 -25.07
N LEU A 108 10.28 8.09 -24.98
CA LEU A 108 10.76 6.93 -25.74
C LEU A 108 10.36 7.05 -27.20
N THR A 109 11.23 6.65 -28.10
CA THR A 109 10.94 6.40 -29.51
C THR A 109 10.20 5.08 -29.67
N LEU A 110 9.55 4.86 -30.82
CA LEU A 110 8.86 3.60 -31.10
C LEU A 110 9.80 2.39 -30.98
N SER A 111 11.02 2.50 -31.48
CA SER A 111 12.01 1.42 -31.38
C SER A 111 12.49 1.14 -29.95
N GLU A 112 12.47 2.13 -29.07
CA GLU A 112 12.73 1.95 -27.64
C GLU A 112 11.55 1.28 -26.94
N ILE A 113 10.31 1.66 -27.30
CA ILE A 113 9.09 1.02 -26.80
C ILE A 113 9.07 -0.47 -27.20
N ASP A 114 9.37 -0.79 -28.44
CA ASP A 114 9.42 -2.18 -28.91
C ASP A 114 10.42 -3.01 -28.09
N ARG A 115 11.61 -2.47 -27.81
CA ARG A 115 12.60 -3.17 -26.97
C ARG A 115 12.12 -3.39 -25.53
N GLU A 116 11.47 -2.39 -24.92
CA GLU A 116 10.89 -2.53 -23.58
C GLU A 116 9.76 -3.57 -23.56
N VAL A 117 8.90 -3.59 -24.59
CA VAL A 117 7.83 -4.58 -24.72
C VAL A 117 8.41 -6.01 -24.84
N GLU A 118 9.47 -6.20 -25.65
CA GLU A 118 10.10 -7.53 -25.76
C GLU A 118 10.75 -7.96 -24.43
N ALA A 119 11.35 -7.03 -23.67
CA ALA A 119 11.87 -7.33 -22.35
C ALA A 119 10.75 -7.73 -21.37
N ILE A 120 9.61 -7.04 -21.41
CA ILE A 120 8.42 -7.35 -20.59
C ILE A 120 7.87 -8.73 -20.94
N LYS A 121 7.73 -9.05 -22.23
CA LYS A 121 7.29 -10.38 -22.70
C LYS A 121 8.22 -11.49 -22.24
N ALA A 122 9.55 -11.25 -22.24
CA ALA A 122 10.52 -12.20 -21.74
C ALA A 122 10.39 -12.49 -20.23
N LEU A 123 9.78 -11.57 -19.46
CA LEU A 123 9.44 -11.77 -18.04
C LEU A 123 8.13 -12.54 -17.82
N GLY A 124 7.38 -12.85 -18.89
CA GLY A 124 6.13 -13.61 -18.82
C GLY A 124 4.87 -12.76 -18.67
N PHE A 125 4.94 -11.46 -18.97
CA PHE A 125 3.77 -10.56 -19.03
C PHE A 125 3.13 -10.50 -20.41
#